data_4f5894ec34226cde63f47dcb207673fe
#
_entry.id   4f5894ec34226cde63f47dcb207673fe
#
_cell.length_a   1.000
_cell.length_b   1.000
_cell.length_c   1.000
_cell.angle_alpha   90.00
_cell.angle_beta   90.00
_cell.angle_gamma   90.00
#
_symmetry.space_group_name_H-M   'P 1'
#
loop_
_entity.id
_entity.type
_entity.pdbx_description
1 polymer ?
#
loop_
_entity_poly.entity_id
_entity_poly.type
_entity_poly.pdbx_seq_one_letter_code
_entity_poly.pdbx_strand_id
1 'polypeptide(L)'
;MSGGLPEKMPISAQRLRQRPLPPRVLALGIGCERGCSAVEIAALADATLAEVGFEIGTVAAVVSIELKRAEPGILALAARLGAPVWFFTAARLLAETERLSHRSTAVFRATGCWGVAEGAALAACGSDGVLLVPKRRSRRATCAVARASAPIDATALAVRGAR
;
A
#
# COMPACT_ATOMS: atom_id res chain seq x y z
N MET A 1 -14.63 8.15 49.78
CA MET A 1 -14.29 7.70 48.44
C MET A 1 -13.60 8.83 47.69
N SER A 2 -12.30 8.83 47.73
CA SER A 2 -11.52 9.78 46.95
C SER A 2 -11.38 9.23 45.52
N GLY A 3 -12.25 9.64 44.64
CA GLY A 3 -12.01 9.45 43.25
C GLY A 3 -10.80 10.28 42.86
N GLY A 4 -9.63 9.66 42.75
CA GLY A 4 -8.44 10.33 42.28
C GLY A 4 -8.73 10.93 40.91
N LEU A 5 -8.66 12.25 40.79
CA LEU A 5 -8.61 12.92 39.50
C LEU A 5 -7.47 12.28 38.69
N PRO A 6 -7.69 11.98 37.41
CA PRO A 6 -6.61 11.45 36.60
C PRO A 6 -5.44 12.42 36.66
N GLU A 7 -4.29 11.88 37.04
CA GLU A 7 -3.05 12.61 37.04
C GLU A 7 -2.92 13.41 35.75
N LYS A 8 -2.71 14.72 35.86
CA LYS A 8 -2.57 15.58 34.69
C LYS A 8 -1.42 15.06 33.85
N MET A 9 -1.74 14.50 32.72
CA MET A 9 -0.74 14.08 31.75
C MET A 9 0.13 15.27 31.33
N PRO A 10 1.44 15.07 31.14
CA PRO A 10 2.30 16.14 30.66
C PRO A 10 1.75 16.75 29.37
N ILE A 11 1.90 18.07 29.22
CA ILE A 11 1.40 18.84 28.06
C ILE A 11 1.83 18.23 26.72
N SER A 12 3.04 17.66 26.67
CA SER A 12 3.56 16.96 25.51
C SER A 12 2.71 15.74 25.11
N ALA A 13 2.28 14.95 26.10
CA ALA A 13 1.42 13.78 25.86
C ALA A 13 -0.01 14.19 25.46
N GLN A 14 -0.51 15.29 26.02
CA GLN A 14 -1.81 15.84 25.63
C GLN A 14 -1.80 16.35 24.18
N ARG A 15 -0.71 17.01 23.75
CA ARG A 15 -0.55 17.47 22.36
C ARG A 15 -0.48 16.29 21.39
N LEU A 16 0.18 15.19 21.73
CA LEU A 16 0.24 14.00 20.91
C LEU A 16 -1.14 13.35 20.75
N ARG A 17 -1.98 13.36 21.78
CA ARG A 17 -3.35 12.84 21.71
C ARG A 17 -4.31 13.73 20.95
N GLN A 18 -4.01 15.03 20.85
CA GLN A 18 -4.86 16.00 20.13
C GLN A 18 -4.46 16.18 18.66
N ARG A 19 -3.33 15.59 18.23
CA ARG A 19 -2.95 15.63 16.82
C ARG A 19 -3.95 14.80 16.04
N PRO A 20 -4.55 15.37 14.97
CA PRO A 20 -5.40 14.58 14.09
C PRO A 20 -4.59 13.43 13.52
N LEU A 21 -5.21 12.25 13.38
CA LEU A 21 -4.58 11.12 12.70
C LEU A 21 -4.19 11.57 11.29
N PRO A 22 -2.97 11.19 10.82
CA PRO A 22 -2.57 11.50 9.46
C PRO A 22 -3.58 10.91 8.47
N PRO A 23 -3.91 11.60 7.38
CA PRO A 23 -4.82 11.05 6.37
C PRO A 23 -4.21 9.79 5.75
N ARG A 24 -5.04 8.78 5.56
CA ARG A 24 -4.64 7.53 4.92
C ARG A 24 -4.70 7.69 3.41
N VAL A 25 -3.61 8.15 2.85
CA VAL A 25 -3.51 8.51 1.42
C VAL A 25 -2.54 7.66 0.63
N LEU A 26 -1.77 6.78 1.28
CA LEU A 26 -0.77 5.97 0.60
C LEU A 26 -1.32 4.60 0.24
N ALA A 27 -1.08 4.18 -0.99
CA ALA A 27 -1.27 2.81 -1.44
C ALA A 27 0.10 2.15 -1.61
N LEU A 28 0.26 1.00 -0.97
CA LEU A 28 1.47 0.19 -1.04
C LEU A 28 1.22 -0.97 -1.99
N GLY A 29 1.76 -0.90 -3.19
CA GLY A 29 1.62 -1.94 -4.21
C GLY A 29 2.70 -3.00 -4.05
N ILE A 30 2.30 -4.27 -4.04
CA ILE A 30 3.19 -5.42 -3.88
C ILE A 30 3.03 -6.39 -5.04
N GLY A 31 4.15 -6.79 -5.62
CA GLY A 31 4.24 -7.96 -6.48
C GLY A 31 5.22 -8.95 -5.85
N CYS A 32 5.03 -10.24 -6.06
CA CYS A 32 5.96 -11.24 -5.54
C CYS A 32 5.86 -12.55 -6.31
N GLU A 33 6.92 -13.34 -6.23
CA GLU A 33 6.88 -14.73 -6.65
C GLU A 33 6.06 -15.56 -5.67
N ARG A 34 5.47 -16.64 -6.15
CA ARG A 34 4.71 -17.57 -5.30
C ARG A 34 5.56 -18.03 -4.12
N GLY A 35 4.99 -17.93 -2.92
CA GLY A 35 5.64 -18.38 -1.71
C GLY A 35 6.75 -17.46 -1.21
N CYS A 36 6.86 -16.24 -1.70
CA CYS A 36 7.81 -15.27 -1.18
C CYS A 36 7.58 -15.06 0.32
N SER A 37 8.65 -15.05 1.11
CA SER A 37 8.53 -14.98 2.56
C SER A 37 7.93 -13.65 3.03
N ALA A 38 7.16 -13.70 4.12
CA ALA A 38 6.62 -12.51 4.76
C ALA A 38 7.72 -11.56 5.24
N VAL A 39 8.85 -12.11 5.69
CA VAL A 39 10.02 -11.34 6.14
C VAL A 39 10.60 -10.51 5.00
N GLU A 40 10.77 -11.12 3.81
CA GLU A 40 11.29 -10.40 2.65
C GLU A 40 10.35 -9.28 2.19
N ILE A 41 9.05 -9.57 2.11
CA ILE A 41 8.03 -8.58 1.71
C ILE A 41 7.99 -7.43 2.72
N ALA A 42 7.99 -7.72 4.02
CA ALA A 42 7.98 -6.70 5.06
C ALA A 42 9.24 -5.82 5.02
N ALA A 43 10.42 -6.41 4.84
CA ALA A 43 11.66 -5.66 4.76
C ALA A 43 11.68 -4.73 3.54
N LEU A 44 11.20 -5.20 2.40
CA LEU A 44 11.11 -4.39 1.18
C LEU A 44 10.10 -3.25 1.36
N ALA A 45 8.95 -3.52 1.96
CA ALA A 45 7.93 -2.51 2.24
C ALA A 45 8.46 -1.43 3.19
N ASP A 46 9.13 -1.83 4.26
CA ASP A 46 9.72 -0.89 5.22
C ASP A 46 10.76 0.02 4.54
N ALA A 47 11.65 -0.54 3.73
CA ALA A 47 12.66 0.22 3.01
C ALA A 47 12.03 1.18 2.00
N THR A 48 10.99 0.76 1.32
CA THR A 48 10.28 1.59 0.33
C THR A 48 9.54 2.74 1.00
N LEU A 49 8.84 2.47 2.10
CA LEU A 49 8.15 3.50 2.88
C LEU A 49 9.12 4.50 3.51
N ALA A 50 10.29 4.05 3.92
CA ALA A 50 11.32 4.94 4.48
C ALA A 50 11.78 6.01 3.48
N GLU A 51 11.74 5.73 2.18
CA GLU A 51 12.12 6.70 1.14
C GLU A 51 11.19 7.91 1.08
N VAL A 52 9.93 7.76 1.48
CA VAL A 52 8.95 8.87 1.47
C VAL A 52 8.84 9.59 2.81
N GLY A 53 9.44 9.05 3.87
CA GLY A 53 9.44 9.68 5.20
C GLY A 53 8.06 9.77 5.85
N PHE A 54 7.06 9.04 5.36
CA PHE A 54 5.72 9.03 5.93
C PHE A 54 5.61 8.00 7.06
N GLU A 55 4.77 8.29 8.03
CA GLU A 55 4.45 7.36 9.10
C GLU A 55 3.60 6.19 8.58
N ILE A 56 3.76 5.01 9.21
CA ILE A 56 3.03 3.79 8.87
C ILE A 56 1.50 4.02 8.87
N GLY A 57 0.99 4.88 9.75
CA GLY A 57 -0.43 5.22 9.84
C GLY A 57 -1.01 5.88 8.58
N THR A 58 -0.18 6.33 7.63
CA THR A 58 -0.65 6.92 6.37
C THR A 58 -0.94 5.87 5.30
N VAL A 59 -0.57 4.61 5.51
CA VAL A 59 -0.87 3.52 4.57
C VAL A 59 -2.34 3.19 4.61
N ALA A 60 -3.05 3.50 3.54
CA ALA A 60 -4.48 3.27 3.41
C ALA A 60 -4.81 1.84 3.01
N ALA A 61 -3.96 1.21 2.20
CA ALA A 61 -4.17 -0.14 1.71
C ALA A 61 -2.87 -0.77 1.22
N VAL A 62 -2.79 -2.08 1.36
CA VAL A 62 -1.82 -2.93 0.67
C VAL A 62 -2.55 -3.51 -0.52
N VAL A 63 -2.02 -3.33 -1.72
CA VAL A 63 -2.70 -3.67 -2.97
C VAL A 63 -1.83 -4.53 -3.88
N SER A 64 -2.46 -5.43 -4.62
CA SER A 64 -1.78 -6.33 -5.53
C SER A 64 -2.75 -6.79 -6.64
N ILE A 65 -2.37 -7.84 -7.34
CA ILE A 65 -3.18 -8.47 -8.39
C ILE A 65 -3.95 -9.69 -7.83
N GLU A 66 -5.12 -9.99 -8.39
CA GLU A 66 -5.96 -11.13 -7.94
C GLU A 66 -5.23 -12.46 -7.92
N LEU A 67 -4.27 -12.68 -8.82
CA LEU A 67 -3.44 -13.88 -8.83
C LEU A 67 -2.68 -14.10 -7.52
N LYS A 68 -2.49 -13.04 -6.73
CA LYS A 68 -1.76 -13.06 -5.45
C LYS A 68 -2.67 -13.06 -4.23
N ARG A 69 -3.97 -13.25 -4.42
CA ARG A 69 -4.97 -13.21 -3.34
C ARG A 69 -4.68 -14.14 -2.18
N ALA A 70 -4.06 -15.27 -2.44
CA ALA A 70 -3.75 -16.28 -1.41
C ALA A 70 -2.30 -16.23 -0.92
N GLU A 71 -1.50 -15.23 -1.30
CA GLU A 71 -0.11 -15.11 -0.87
C GLU A 71 -0.02 -14.73 0.61
N PRO A 72 0.45 -15.63 1.49
CA PRO A 72 0.49 -15.35 2.92
C PRO A 72 1.35 -14.14 3.28
N GLY A 73 2.44 -13.91 2.55
CA GLY A 73 3.33 -12.79 2.82
C GLY A 73 2.68 -11.42 2.61
N ILE A 74 1.82 -11.30 1.60
CA ILE A 74 1.07 -10.05 1.35
C ILE A 74 0.02 -9.84 2.43
N LEU A 75 -0.71 -10.89 2.79
CA LEU A 75 -1.73 -10.84 3.85
C LEU A 75 -1.10 -10.48 5.21
N ALA A 76 0.06 -11.05 5.50
CA ALA A 76 0.81 -10.76 6.73
C ALA A 76 1.28 -9.30 6.77
N LEU A 77 1.72 -8.74 5.65
CA LEU A 77 2.12 -7.34 5.57
C LEU A 77 0.93 -6.41 5.88
N ALA A 78 -0.22 -6.66 5.29
CA ALA A 78 -1.42 -5.87 5.54
C ALA A 78 -1.82 -5.91 7.02
N ALA A 79 -1.81 -7.10 7.63
CA ALA A 79 -2.10 -7.26 9.06
C ALA A 79 -1.10 -6.50 9.94
N ARG A 80 0.18 -6.58 9.63
CA ARG A 80 1.24 -5.85 10.36
C ARG A 80 1.07 -4.35 10.29
N LEU A 81 0.67 -3.82 9.13
CA LEU A 81 0.45 -2.38 8.93
C LEU A 81 -0.92 -1.91 9.45
N GLY A 82 -1.79 -2.83 9.83
CA GLY A 82 -3.17 -2.50 10.21
C GLY A 82 -3.96 -1.90 9.06
N ALA A 83 -3.64 -2.28 7.82
CA ALA A 83 -4.27 -1.76 6.60
C ALA A 83 -5.07 -2.86 5.90
N PRO A 84 -6.18 -2.52 5.23
CA PRO A 84 -6.89 -3.47 4.39
C PRO A 84 -6.03 -3.90 3.21
N VAL A 85 -6.31 -5.09 2.69
CA VAL A 85 -5.71 -5.58 1.45
C VAL A 85 -6.77 -5.53 0.34
N TRP A 86 -6.36 -5.15 -0.87
CA TRP A 86 -7.22 -5.16 -2.05
C TRP A 86 -6.48 -5.74 -3.24
N PHE A 87 -7.18 -6.55 -4.04
CA PHE A 87 -6.62 -7.18 -5.22
C PHE A 87 -7.38 -6.74 -6.47
N PHE A 88 -6.65 -6.21 -7.44
CA PHE A 88 -7.21 -5.77 -8.72
C PHE A 88 -7.09 -6.86 -9.77
N THR A 89 -8.00 -6.86 -10.75
CA THR A 89 -7.89 -7.74 -11.91
C THR A 89 -6.70 -7.32 -12.79
N ALA A 90 -6.17 -8.26 -13.57
CA ALA A 90 -5.14 -7.94 -14.55
C ALA A 90 -5.62 -6.87 -15.57
N ALA A 91 -6.87 -6.96 -16.00
CA ALA A 91 -7.47 -5.97 -16.91
C ALA A 91 -7.49 -4.57 -16.31
N ARG A 92 -7.81 -4.45 -15.00
CA ARG A 92 -7.78 -3.16 -14.32
C ARG A 92 -6.36 -2.59 -14.22
N LEU A 93 -5.38 -3.43 -13.94
CA LEU A 93 -3.98 -3.00 -13.87
C LEU A 93 -3.43 -2.66 -15.25
N LEU A 94 -3.88 -3.35 -16.29
CA LEU A 94 -3.50 -3.03 -17.68
C LEU A 94 -3.88 -1.59 -18.06
N ALA A 95 -4.97 -1.07 -17.52
CA ALA A 95 -5.42 0.30 -17.76
C ALA A 95 -4.44 1.35 -17.22
N GLU A 96 -3.53 0.98 -16.30
CA GLU A 96 -2.52 1.88 -15.75
C GLU A 96 -1.21 1.94 -16.57
N THR A 97 -1.13 1.23 -17.67
CA THR A 97 0.11 1.04 -18.45
C THR A 97 0.84 2.34 -18.75
N GLU A 98 0.13 3.39 -19.17
CA GLU A 98 0.73 4.66 -19.54
C GLU A 98 1.35 5.43 -18.34
N ARG A 99 0.95 5.07 -17.12
CA ARG A 99 1.42 5.73 -15.89
C ARG A 99 2.58 4.99 -15.23
N LEU A 100 2.93 3.81 -15.71
CA LEU A 100 4.03 3.02 -15.15
C LEU A 100 5.38 3.67 -15.48
N SER A 101 6.28 3.69 -14.51
CA SER A 101 7.65 4.16 -14.72
C SER A 101 8.48 3.12 -15.48
N HIS A 102 8.10 1.85 -15.39
CA HIS A 102 8.80 0.74 -16.02
C HIS A 102 7.81 -0.35 -16.39
N ARG A 103 7.93 -0.90 -17.61
CA ARG A 103 7.12 -2.00 -18.14
C ARG A 103 7.98 -3.25 -18.22
N SER A 104 7.44 -4.38 -17.72
CA SER A 104 8.14 -5.66 -17.72
C SER A 104 7.43 -6.68 -18.60
N THR A 105 8.11 -7.15 -19.62
CA THR A 105 7.62 -8.21 -20.50
C THR A 105 7.41 -9.52 -19.73
N ALA A 106 8.32 -9.85 -18.79
CA ALA A 106 8.20 -11.04 -17.96
C ALA A 106 6.94 -10.98 -17.09
N VAL A 107 6.65 -9.84 -16.49
CA VAL A 107 5.44 -9.64 -15.70
C VAL A 107 4.19 -9.74 -16.57
N PHE A 108 4.21 -9.17 -17.75
CA PHE A 108 3.08 -9.27 -18.68
C PHE A 108 2.77 -10.72 -19.05
N ARG A 109 3.77 -11.51 -19.36
CA ARG A 109 3.61 -12.94 -19.65
C ARG A 109 3.02 -13.73 -18.50
N ALA A 110 3.40 -13.38 -17.27
CA ALA A 110 2.96 -14.07 -16.06
C ALA A 110 1.57 -13.62 -15.58
N THR A 111 1.20 -12.37 -15.79
CA THR A 111 0.05 -11.76 -15.11
C THR A 111 -0.97 -11.11 -16.05
N GLY A 112 -0.60 -10.75 -17.25
CA GLY A 112 -1.46 -10.01 -18.18
C GLY A 112 -1.44 -8.49 -17.99
N CYS A 113 -0.56 -7.96 -17.13
CA CYS A 113 -0.31 -6.53 -17.00
C CYS A 113 1.20 -6.25 -16.98
N TRP A 114 1.59 -5.00 -17.27
CA TRP A 114 2.99 -4.64 -17.45
C TRP A 114 3.75 -4.34 -16.16
N GLY A 115 3.05 -4.23 -15.04
CA GLY A 115 3.65 -4.00 -13.73
C GLY A 115 2.62 -4.13 -12.63
N VAL A 116 2.83 -5.05 -11.70
CA VAL A 116 1.88 -5.31 -10.61
C VAL A 116 2.00 -4.26 -9.51
N ALA A 117 3.20 -4.04 -8.98
CA ALA A 117 3.38 -3.14 -7.83
C ALA A 117 2.95 -1.70 -8.14
N GLU A 118 3.49 -1.11 -9.19
CA GLU A 118 3.13 0.25 -9.60
C GLU A 118 1.69 0.33 -10.08
N GLY A 119 1.25 -0.63 -10.89
CA GLY A 119 -0.12 -0.67 -11.41
C GLY A 119 -1.16 -0.73 -10.30
N ALA A 120 -0.96 -1.58 -9.31
CA ALA A 120 -1.88 -1.71 -8.18
C ALA A 120 -1.89 -0.44 -7.31
N ALA A 121 -0.72 0.12 -7.01
CA ALA A 121 -0.62 1.37 -6.25
C ALA A 121 -1.35 2.52 -6.95
N LEU A 122 -1.12 2.69 -8.25
CA LEU A 122 -1.78 3.73 -9.04
C LEU A 122 -3.28 3.50 -9.17
N ALA A 123 -3.71 2.25 -9.40
CA ALA A 123 -5.12 1.90 -9.46
C ALA A 123 -5.85 2.26 -8.16
N ALA A 124 -5.23 1.98 -7.02
CA ALA A 124 -5.80 2.30 -5.71
C ALA A 124 -5.94 3.80 -5.47
N CYS A 125 -5.04 4.60 -6.03
CA CYS A 125 -5.03 6.06 -5.82
C CYS A 125 -5.92 6.84 -6.79
N GLY A 126 -6.42 6.20 -7.86
CA GLY A 126 -7.27 6.88 -8.84
C GLY A 126 -6.47 7.73 -9.84
N SER A 127 -7.19 8.42 -10.73
CA SER A 127 -6.58 9.17 -11.83
C SER A 127 -5.69 10.32 -11.38
N ASP A 128 -5.98 10.92 -10.22
CA ASP A 128 -5.19 12.01 -9.66
C ASP A 128 -4.02 11.53 -8.78
N GLY A 129 -3.89 10.21 -8.61
CA GLY A 129 -2.83 9.63 -7.81
C GLY A 129 -1.45 9.83 -8.44
N VAL A 130 -0.44 9.91 -7.60
CA VAL A 130 0.94 10.14 -8.00
C VAL A 130 1.82 9.02 -7.47
N LEU A 131 2.67 8.47 -8.34
CA LEU A 131 3.66 7.49 -7.95
C LEU A 131 4.79 8.20 -7.20
N LEU A 132 4.90 7.97 -5.90
CA LEU A 132 5.94 8.58 -5.06
C LEU A 132 7.23 7.79 -5.10
N VAL A 133 7.15 6.47 -5.01
CA VAL A 133 8.30 5.59 -5.12
C VAL A 133 8.03 4.60 -6.23
N PRO A 134 8.78 4.70 -7.34
CA PRO A 134 8.73 3.70 -8.40
C PRO A 134 9.11 2.32 -7.88
N LYS A 135 8.85 1.31 -8.67
CA LYS A 135 9.13 -0.08 -8.31
C LYS A 135 10.52 -0.27 -7.70
N ARG A 136 10.54 -0.79 -6.48
CA ARG A 136 11.73 -1.29 -5.81
C ARG A 136 11.70 -2.82 -5.82
N ARG A 137 12.85 -3.43 -5.82
CA ARG A 137 12.98 -4.89 -5.92
C ARG A 137 13.77 -5.45 -4.76
N SER A 138 13.32 -6.59 -4.25
CA SER A 138 14.15 -7.54 -3.51
C SER A 138 14.38 -8.75 -4.42
N ARG A 139 14.90 -9.83 -3.87
CA ARG A 139 15.14 -11.05 -4.63
C ARG A 139 13.88 -11.61 -5.29
N ARG A 140 12.75 -11.63 -4.56
CA ARG A 140 11.51 -12.29 -4.99
C ARG A 140 10.27 -11.41 -4.90
N ALA A 141 10.43 -10.14 -4.58
CA ALA A 141 9.30 -9.22 -4.42
C ALA A 141 9.57 -7.88 -5.08
N THR A 142 8.50 -7.16 -5.35
CA THR A 142 8.52 -5.77 -5.80
C THR A 142 7.56 -4.95 -4.95
N CYS A 143 7.87 -3.67 -4.77
CA CYS A 143 7.07 -2.74 -4.00
C CYS A 143 7.09 -1.36 -4.65
N ALA A 144 5.98 -0.67 -4.63
CA ALA A 144 5.86 0.71 -5.07
C ALA A 144 4.89 1.46 -4.16
N VAL A 145 5.04 2.76 -4.05
CA VAL A 145 4.17 3.61 -3.24
C VAL A 145 3.57 4.71 -4.11
N ALA A 146 2.26 4.83 -4.07
CA ALA A 146 1.54 5.95 -4.69
C ALA A 146 0.74 6.70 -3.63
N ARG A 147 0.48 7.98 -3.91
CA ARG A 147 -0.32 8.84 -3.04
C ARG A 147 -1.58 9.29 -3.76
N ALA A 148 -2.71 9.17 -3.08
CA ALA A 148 -3.98 9.71 -3.55
C ALA A 148 -4.13 11.19 -3.14
N SER A 149 -4.93 11.93 -3.88
CA SER A 149 -5.28 13.33 -3.56
C SER A 149 -6.22 13.45 -2.36
N ALA A 150 -6.90 12.36 -1.99
CA ALA A 150 -7.82 12.28 -0.86
C ALA A 150 -7.68 10.91 -0.18
N PRO A 151 -8.14 10.76 1.08
CA PRO A 151 -8.07 9.48 1.78
C PRO A 151 -8.70 8.35 0.97
N ILE A 152 -8.05 7.18 1.01
CA ILE A 152 -8.53 5.97 0.33
C ILE A 152 -9.29 5.13 1.35
N ASP A 153 -10.56 4.86 1.09
CA ASP A 153 -11.38 3.94 1.88
C ASP A 153 -11.83 2.73 1.04
N ALA A 154 -12.55 1.81 1.67
CA ALA A 154 -13.02 0.61 1.01
C ALA A 154 -13.94 0.92 -0.19
N THR A 155 -14.76 1.97 -0.09
CA THR A 155 -15.64 2.41 -1.18
C THR A 155 -14.83 2.89 -2.38
N ALA A 156 -13.80 3.69 -2.15
CA ALA A 156 -12.91 4.16 -3.21
C ALA A 156 -12.21 3.00 -3.91
N LEU A 157 -11.72 2.00 -3.17
CA LEU A 157 -11.07 0.81 -3.73
C LEU A 157 -12.04 0.00 -4.59
N ALA A 158 -13.28 -0.20 -4.13
CA ALA A 158 -14.30 -0.94 -4.87
C ALA A 158 -14.66 -0.23 -6.18
N VAL A 159 -14.84 1.08 -6.16
CA VAL A 159 -15.14 1.89 -7.36
C VAL A 159 -13.98 1.81 -8.36
N ARG A 160 -12.76 1.96 -7.89
CA ARG A 160 -11.54 1.92 -8.72
C ARG A 160 -11.26 0.54 -9.29
N GLY A 161 -11.64 -0.51 -8.58
CA GLY A 161 -11.53 -1.88 -9.05
C GLY A 161 -12.54 -2.25 -10.13
N ALA A 162 -13.68 -1.59 -10.18
CA ALA A 162 -14.76 -1.85 -11.12
C ALA A 162 -14.57 -1.21 -12.49
N ARG A 163 -13.58 -0.36 -12.68
CA ARG A 163 -13.34 0.37 -13.96
C ARG A 163 -12.46 -0.40 -14.92
#